data_bbb3ec3faf4590e51b76724537f1a437
#
_entry.id   bbb3ec3faf4590e51b76724537f1a437
#
_cell.length_a   1.000
_cell.length_b   1.000
_cell.length_c   1.000
_cell.angle_alpha   90.00
_cell.angle_beta   90.00
_cell.angle_gamma   90.00
#
_symmetry.space_group_name_H-M   'P 1'
#
loop_
_entity.id
_entity.type
_entity.pdbx_description
1 polymer ?
#
loop_
_entity_poly.entity_id
_entity_poly.type
_entity_poly.pdbx_seq_one_letter_code
_entity_poly.pdbx_strand_id
1 'polypeptide(L)'
;LPGLVDDAGRVVLSVVIPEWSGADIGAQLRQAFGCPVSVDNGVRLAAVAEHHLGVAQLVDDVIYLSVGNRISMGLILGGRPRRGIHNAAGDIGRLAFRGLNTETGQISWRTAPTAAEVFAAARAGDRAAQDELDAFIEELAHGIATLTMTVDPAMIVIGGGLSAAHEQLLDPLRQALPRHLGLPFQVPLAEARLGGEAAAHGAVVHAFQRHAADIYGIDDMPVPPITPLPHDTASPTPEETK
;
A
#
# COMPACT_ATOMS: atom_id res chain seq x y z
N LEU A 1 -2.26 -7.70 8.09
CA LEU A 1 -3.61 -8.17 7.81
C LEU A 1 -4.36 -7.19 6.92
N PRO A 2 -5.34 -7.62 6.10
CA PRO A 2 -6.25 -6.72 5.40
C PRO A 2 -7.36 -6.25 6.37
N GLY A 3 -7.50 -4.92 6.52
CA GLY A 3 -8.55 -4.31 7.33
C GLY A 3 -8.03 -3.36 8.40
N LEU A 4 -8.97 -2.83 9.20
CA LEU A 4 -8.68 -1.99 10.35
C LEU A 4 -8.31 -2.87 11.55
N VAL A 5 -7.16 -2.59 12.15
CA VAL A 5 -6.66 -3.33 13.32
C VAL A 5 -6.43 -2.35 14.46
N ASP A 6 -6.95 -2.65 15.65
CA ASP A 6 -6.74 -1.84 16.85
C ASP A 6 -5.36 -2.10 17.51
N ASP A 7 -5.06 -1.34 18.55
CA ASP A 7 -3.77 -1.43 19.24
C ASP A 7 -3.55 -2.75 19.99
N ALA A 8 -4.63 -3.50 20.28
CA ALA A 8 -4.58 -4.82 20.89
C ALA A 8 -4.35 -5.96 19.88
N GLY A 9 -4.44 -5.65 18.57
CA GLY A 9 -4.33 -6.61 17.48
C GLY A 9 -5.65 -7.29 17.11
N ARG A 10 -6.79 -6.68 17.50
CA ARG A 10 -8.13 -7.13 17.09
C ARG A 10 -8.45 -6.52 15.73
N VAL A 11 -9.02 -7.31 14.84
CA VAL A 11 -9.55 -6.83 13.56
C VAL A 11 -10.90 -6.15 13.81
N VAL A 12 -10.92 -4.82 13.74
CA VAL A 12 -12.16 -4.04 13.94
C VAL A 12 -13.11 -4.23 12.75
N LEU A 13 -12.56 -4.19 11.55
CA LEU A 13 -13.32 -4.35 10.30
C LEU A 13 -12.39 -4.91 9.21
N SER A 14 -12.84 -5.93 8.50
CA SER A 14 -12.23 -6.36 7.25
C SER A 14 -13.29 -6.50 6.17
N VAL A 15 -13.14 -5.74 5.08
CA VAL A 15 -14.00 -5.88 3.89
C VAL A 15 -13.47 -6.94 2.92
N VAL A 16 -12.22 -7.36 3.09
CA VAL A 16 -11.57 -8.40 2.27
C VAL A 16 -11.90 -9.78 2.80
N ILE A 17 -11.88 -9.94 4.12
CA ILE A 17 -12.22 -11.18 4.84
C ILE A 17 -13.22 -10.81 5.94
N PRO A 18 -14.52 -10.70 5.61
CA PRO A 18 -15.53 -10.23 6.56
C PRO A 18 -15.58 -11.04 7.86
N GLU A 19 -15.28 -12.33 7.78
CA GLU A 19 -15.27 -13.27 8.92
C GLU A 19 -14.21 -12.92 9.97
N TRP A 20 -13.20 -12.15 9.60
CA TRP A 20 -12.18 -11.69 10.54
C TRP A 20 -12.63 -10.47 11.35
N SER A 21 -13.72 -9.82 10.97
CA SER A 21 -14.23 -8.66 11.71
C SER A 21 -14.64 -9.06 13.12
N GLY A 22 -14.08 -8.39 14.12
CA GLY A 22 -14.24 -8.68 15.54
C GLY A 22 -13.28 -9.75 16.08
N ALA A 23 -12.52 -10.46 15.25
CA ALA A 23 -11.58 -11.48 15.70
C ALA A 23 -10.35 -10.86 16.41
N ASP A 24 -9.97 -11.44 17.55
CA ASP A 24 -8.75 -11.08 18.28
C ASP A 24 -7.58 -11.93 17.80
N ILE A 25 -7.08 -11.56 16.61
CA ILE A 25 -5.95 -12.26 15.98
C ILE A 25 -4.67 -12.11 16.82
N GLY A 26 -4.48 -10.94 17.41
CA GLY A 26 -3.32 -10.69 18.29
C GLY A 26 -3.27 -11.65 19.48
N ALA A 27 -4.40 -11.85 20.17
CA ALA A 27 -4.46 -12.79 21.29
C ALA A 27 -4.23 -14.25 20.84
N GLN A 28 -4.84 -14.66 19.72
CA GLN A 28 -4.66 -16.01 19.19
C GLN A 28 -3.20 -16.29 18.83
N LEU A 29 -2.52 -15.34 18.18
CA LEU A 29 -1.12 -15.49 17.82
C LEU A 29 -0.20 -15.47 19.06
N ARG A 30 -0.45 -14.60 20.04
CA ARG A 30 0.30 -14.61 21.31
C ARG A 30 0.16 -15.95 22.05
N GLN A 31 -1.03 -16.52 22.07
CA GLN A 31 -1.27 -17.84 22.67
C GLN A 31 -0.55 -18.94 21.88
N ALA A 32 -0.60 -18.91 20.56
CA ALA A 32 -0.01 -19.94 19.72
C ALA A 32 1.53 -19.94 19.77
N PHE A 33 2.15 -18.76 19.79
CA PHE A 33 3.61 -18.64 19.71
C PHE A 33 4.29 -18.43 21.08
N GLY A 34 3.55 -18.09 22.12
CA GLY A 34 4.11 -17.87 23.46
C GLY A 34 5.06 -16.67 23.55
N CYS A 35 4.92 -15.69 22.65
CA CYS A 35 5.77 -14.49 22.61
C CYS A 35 4.91 -13.24 22.35
N PRO A 36 5.47 -12.02 22.59
CA PRO A 36 4.84 -10.77 22.19
C PRO A 36 4.55 -10.75 20.69
N VAL A 37 3.34 -10.31 20.32
CA VAL A 37 2.90 -10.22 18.93
C VAL A 37 2.26 -8.85 18.71
N SER A 38 2.66 -8.16 17.65
CA SER A 38 1.99 -6.98 17.12
C SER A 38 1.34 -7.29 15.77
N VAL A 39 0.15 -6.74 15.58
CA VAL A 39 -0.63 -6.92 14.35
C VAL A 39 -0.96 -5.55 13.77
N ASP A 40 -0.78 -5.39 12.46
CA ASP A 40 -1.12 -4.15 11.77
C ASP A 40 -1.66 -4.40 10.36
N ASN A 41 -2.18 -3.33 9.73
CA ASN A 41 -2.62 -3.33 8.35
C ASN A 41 -1.44 -3.55 7.39
N GLY A 42 -1.60 -4.43 6.40
CA GLY A 42 -0.53 -4.77 5.46
C GLY A 42 -0.01 -3.59 4.63
N VAL A 43 -0.89 -2.65 4.24
CA VAL A 43 -0.48 -1.46 3.47
C VAL A 43 0.32 -0.49 4.35
N ARG A 44 -0.04 -0.38 5.62
CA ARG A 44 0.72 0.42 6.59
C ARG A 44 2.10 -0.19 6.85
N LEU A 45 2.18 -1.51 6.95
CA LEU A 45 3.45 -2.22 7.06
C LEU A 45 4.31 -2.04 5.80
N ALA A 46 3.70 -2.06 4.61
CA ALA A 46 4.42 -1.78 3.36
C ALA A 46 5.00 -0.35 3.34
N ALA A 47 4.26 0.64 3.84
CA ALA A 47 4.78 2.00 4.01
C ALA A 47 5.99 2.04 4.97
N VAL A 48 5.93 1.32 6.09
CA VAL A 48 7.05 1.17 7.03
C VAL A 48 8.25 0.54 6.36
N ALA A 49 8.05 -0.49 5.54
CA ALA A 49 9.14 -1.12 4.79
C ALA A 49 9.80 -0.17 3.79
N GLU A 50 9.02 0.52 2.98
CA GLU A 50 9.57 1.47 1.99
C GLU A 50 10.29 2.64 2.66
N HIS A 51 9.84 3.08 3.82
CA HIS A 51 10.49 4.10 4.62
C HIS A 51 11.83 3.61 5.22
N HIS A 52 11.92 2.35 5.64
CA HIS A 52 13.13 1.80 6.29
C HIS A 52 14.13 1.21 5.30
N LEU A 53 13.66 0.49 4.28
CA LEU A 53 14.45 -0.38 3.42
C LEU A 53 14.32 -0.02 1.94
N GLY A 54 13.28 0.75 1.58
CA GLY A 54 12.87 0.98 0.21
C GLY A 54 13.28 2.34 -0.35
N VAL A 55 12.39 2.89 -1.18
CA VAL A 55 12.62 4.13 -1.93
C VAL A 55 12.46 5.39 -1.08
N ALA A 56 11.76 5.31 0.06
CA ALA A 56 11.45 6.44 0.92
C ALA A 56 12.38 6.57 2.14
N GLN A 57 13.57 5.97 2.08
CA GLN A 57 14.58 6.15 3.14
C GLN A 57 14.94 7.62 3.30
N LEU A 58 15.07 8.08 4.55
CA LEU A 58 15.42 9.45 4.91
C LEU A 58 14.37 10.52 4.50
N VAL A 59 13.15 10.11 4.19
CA VAL A 59 12.03 11.03 3.87
C VAL A 59 11.00 10.95 4.99
N ASP A 60 10.83 12.04 5.75
CA ASP A 60 10.02 12.04 6.96
C ASP A 60 8.50 12.02 6.70
N ASP A 61 8.04 12.63 5.60
CA ASP A 61 6.62 12.76 5.29
C ASP A 61 6.31 12.07 3.95
N VAL A 62 5.73 10.88 4.04
CA VAL A 62 5.50 9.99 2.88
C VAL A 62 4.07 9.48 2.87
N ILE A 63 3.45 9.54 1.71
CA ILE A 63 2.27 8.75 1.38
C ILE A 63 2.74 7.51 0.60
N TYR A 64 2.46 6.32 1.13
CA TYR A 64 2.53 5.07 0.38
C TYR A 64 1.12 4.73 -0.11
N LEU A 65 0.90 4.73 -1.41
CA LEU A 65 -0.38 4.38 -2.01
C LEU A 65 -0.29 2.99 -2.65
N SER A 66 -1.02 2.04 -2.09
CA SER A 66 -1.16 0.71 -2.66
C SER A 66 -2.27 0.73 -3.71
N VAL A 67 -1.92 0.51 -4.96
CA VAL A 67 -2.84 0.43 -6.10
C VAL A 67 -2.84 -1.01 -6.62
N GLY A 68 -3.95 -1.71 -6.42
CA GLY A 68 -4.14 -3.11 -6.81
C GLY A 68 -5.62 -3.37 -7.07
N ASN A 69 -6.15 -4.50 -6.59
CA ASN A 69 -7.60 -4.73 -6.65
C ASN A 69 -8.40 -3.73 -5.80
N ARG A 70 -7.73 -3.06 -4.88
CA ARG A 70 -8.25 -1.97 -4.04
C ARG A 70 -7.18 -0.88 -3.95
N ILE A 71 -7.62 0.32 -3.57
CA ILE A 71 -6.70 1.41 -3.26
C ILE A 71 -6.74 1.64 -1.75
N SER A 72 -5.57 1.66 -1.13
CA SER A 72 -5.40 2.05 0.27
C SER A 72 -4.05 2.72 0.49
N MET A 73 -3.91 3.39 1.63
CA MET A 73 -2.78 4.25 1.91
C MET A 73 -2.11 3.86 3.22
N GLY A 74 -0.79 3.87 3.24
CA GLY A 74 0.02 3.96 4.45
C GLY A 74 0.59 5.37 4.57
N LEU A 75 0.67 5.90 5.79
CA LEU A 75 1.08 7.27 6.04
C LEU A 75 2.25 7.29 7.03
N ILE A 76 3.35 7.91 6.63
CA ILE A 76 4.49 8.25 7.48
C ILE A 76 4.50 9.77 7.63
N LEU A 77 4.51 10.29 8.86
CA LEU A 77 4.62 11.72 9.16
C LEU A 77 5.61 11.93 10.30
N GLY A 78 6.60 12.78 10.07
CA GLY A 78 7.70 12.99 10.98
C GLY A 78 8.49 11.71 11.23
N GLY A 79 8.73 10.91 10.17
CA GLY A 79 9.44 9.65 10.22
C GLY A 79 8.70 8.51 10.94
N ARG A 80 7.42 8.67 11.27
CA ARG A 80 6.64 7.69 12.04
C ARG A 80 5.35 7.30 11.34
N PRO A 81 4.97 5.99 11.36
CA PRO A 81 3.70 5.56 10.82
C PRO A 81 2.51 6.16 11.58
N ARG A 82 1.51 6.61 10.85
CA ARG A 82 0.28 7.19 11.41
C ARG A 82 -0.91 6.24 11.23
N ARG A 83 -1.50 5.88 12.35
CA ARG A 83 -2.69 5.00 12.42
C ARG A 83 -3.97 5.80 12.58
N GLY A 84 -3.89 7.03 13.10
CA GLY A 84 -5.04 7.80 13.56
C GLY A 84 -5.61 7.28 14.88
N ILE A 85 -6.47 8.08 15.50
CA ILE A 85 -7.07 7.76 16.81
C ILE A 85 -7.99 6.54 16.76
N HIS A 86 -8.56 6.25 15.59
CA HIS A 86 -9.45 5.12 15.36
C HIS A 86 -8.78 4.01 14.53
N ASN A 87 -7.46 4.07 14.34
CA ASN A 87 -6.68 3.16 13.49
C ASN A 87 -7.17 3.11 12.01
N ALA A 88 -7.91 4.14 11.57
CA ALA A 88 -8.52 4.19 10.24
C ALA A 88 -7.76 5.09 9.24
N ALA A 89 -6.64 5.72 9.65
CA ALA A 89 -5.86 6.53 8.73
C ALA A 89 -5.33 5.65 7.58
N GLY A 90 -5.61 6.08 6.35
CA GLY A 90 -5.24 5.35 5.14
C GLY A 90 -6.34 4.49 4.51
N ASP A 91 -7.47 4.27 5.18
CA ASP A 91 -8.63 3.57 4.59
C ASP A 91 -9.47 4.53 3.72
N ILE A 92 -8.86 4.99 2.64
CA ILE A 92 -9.37 6.08 1.80
C ILE A 92 -10.02 5.60 0.49
N GLY A 93 -9.81 4.34 0.10
CA GLY A 93 -10.10 3.85 -1.25
C GLY A 93 -11.54 4.11 -1.68
N ARG A 94 -12.52 3.80 -0.83
CA ARG A 94 -13.94 4.00 -1.14
C ARG A 94 -14.39 5.46 -1.18
N LEU A 95 -13.62 6.36 -0.59
CA LEU A 95 -13.99 7.78 -0.46
C LEU A 95 -13.24 8.65 -1.46
N ALA A 96 -11.92 8.54 -1.52
CA ALA A 96 -11.08 9.37 -2.37
C ALA A 96 -11.07 8.93 -3.85
N PHE A 97 -11.43 7.67 -4.14
CA PHE A 97 -11.39 7.08 -5.48
C PHE A 97 -12.75 6.46 -5.85
N ARG A 98 -13.83 7.22 -5.64
CA ARG A 98 -15.21 6.72 -5.82
C ARG A 98 -15.53 6.33 -7.25
N GLY A 99 -14.97 7.02 -8.22
CA GLY A 99 -15.17 6.73 -9.65
C GLY A 99 -14.55 5.41 -10.10
N LEU A 100 -13.58 4.88 -9.33
CA LEU A 100 -12.87 3.65 -9.65
C LEU A 100 -13.45 2.40 -8.96
N ASN A 101 -14.24 2.59 -7.90
CA ASN A 101 -14.57 1.51 -6.98
C ASN A 101 -16.03 1.06 -7.08
N THR A 102 -16.24 -0.24 -6.86
CA THR A 102 -17.54 -0.81 -6.47
C THR A 102 -17.90 -0.39 -5.03
N GLU A 103 -19.11 -0.68 -4.60
CA GLU A 103 -19.57 -0.46 -3.20
C GLU A 103 -18.66 -1.15 -2.17
N THR A 104 -18.03 -2.25 -2.54
CA THR A 104 -17.06 -2.97 -1.68
C THR A 104 -15.67 -2.34 -1.70
N GLY A 105 -15.42 -1.28 -2.47
CA GLY A 105 -14.13 -0.61 -2.62
C GLY A 105 -13.13 -1.35 -3.50
N GLN A 106 -13.60 -2.32 -4.29
CA GLN A 106 -12.79 -3.00 -5.30
C GLN A 106 -12.80 -2.20 -6.59
N ILE A 107 -11.63 -2.08 -7.25
CA ILE A 107 -11.55 -1.42 -8.55
C ILE A 107 -12.37 -2.22 -9.58
N SER A 108 -13.19 -1.52 -10.34
CA SER A 108 -14.07 -2.09 -11.36
C SER A 108 -13.51 -1.79 -12.74
N TRP A 109 -13.36 -2.82 -13.56
CA TRP A 109 -12.97 -2.73 -14.95
C TRP A 109 -14.14 -3.14 -15.86
N ARG A 110 -14.26 -2.49 -17.02
CA ARG A 110 -15.37 -2.68 -17.96
C ARG A 110 -14.96 -3.44 -19.22
N THR A 111 -13.73 -3.20 -19.71
CA THR A 111 -13.25 -3.76 -20.99
C THR A 111 -12.66 -5.16 -20.82
N ALA A 112 -12.23 -5.54 -19.60
CA ALA A 112 -11.75 -6.88 -19.28
C ALA A 112 -11.98 -7.22 -17.81
N PRO A 113 -11.96 -8.51 -17.41
CA PRO A 113 -12.17 -8.92 -16.02
C PRO A 113 -11.11 -8.44 -15.02
N THR A 114 -9.88 -8.27 -15.49
CA THR A 114 -8.75 -7.91 -14.61
C THR A 114 -7.98 -6.70 -15.14
N ALA A 115 -7.36 -5.96 -14.25
CA ALA A 115 -6.47 -4.86 -14.60
C ALA A 115 -5.37 -5.30 -15.58
N ALA A 116 -4.74 -6.47 -15.34
CA ALA A 116 -3.68 -6.98 -16.20
C ALA A 116 -4.14 -7.16 -17.65
N GLU A 117 -5.37 -7.63 -17.86
CA GLU A 117 -5.97 -7.79 -19.19
C GLU A 117 -6.29 -6.43 -19.83
N VAL A 118 -6.81 -5.45 -19.06
CA VAL A 118 -7.04 -4.07 -19.55
C VAL A 118 -5.71 -3.45 -19.99
N PHE A 119 -4.69 -3.52 -19.18
CA PHE A 119 -3.35 -2.99 -19.49
C PHE A 119 -2.73 -3.69 -20.73
N ALA A 120 -2.91 -5.01 -20.84
CA ALA A 120 -2.44 -5.77 -22.01
C ALA A 120 -3.19 -5.39 -23.29
N ALA A 121 -4.51 -5.25 -23.23
CA ALA A 121 -5.34 -4.84 -24.36
C ALA A 121 -5.01 -3.42 -24.81
N ALA A 122 -4.87 -2.48 -23.89
CA ALA A 122 -4.45 -1.10 -24.18
C ALA A 122 -3.08 -1.08 -24.88
N ARG A 123 -2.11 -1.87 -24.41
CA ARG A 123 -0.79 -2.00 -25.04
C ARG A 123 -0.87 -2.61 -26.44
N ALA A 124 -1.83 -3.50 -26.67
CA ALA A 124 -2.07 -4.09 -27.98
C ALA A 124 -2.82 -3.15 -28.95
N GLY A 125 -3.21 -1.95 -28.50
CA GLY A 125 -3.87 -0.94 -29.32
C GLY A 125 -5.39 -1.00 -29.29
N ASP A 126 -5.98 -1.73 -28.34
CA ASP A 126 -7.44 -1.69 -28.12
C ASP A 126 -7.83 -0.31 -27.56
N ARG A 127 -8.64 0.40 -28.37
CA ARG A 127 -9.02 1.78 -28.07
C ARG A 127 -9.93 1.88 -26.84
N ALA A 128 -10.83 0.93 -26.67
CA ALA A 128 -11.75 0.95 -25.51
C ALA A 128 -10.97 0.72 -24.19
N ALA A 129 -10.00 -0.20 -24.21
CA ALA A 129 -9.10 -0.42 -23.08
C ALA A 129 -8.19 0.79 -22.80
N GLN A 130 -7.72 1.47 -23.86
CA GLN A 130 -6.93 2.70 -23.70
C GLN A 130 -7.77 3.82 -23.10
N ASP A 131 -8.98 4.06 -23.60
CA ASP A 131 -9.89 5.08 -23.07
C ASP A 131 -10.27 4.79 -21.60
N GLU A 132 -10.42 3.53 -21.23
CA GLU A 132 -10.66 3.13 -19.82
C GLU A 132 -9.45 3.36 -18.95
N LEU A 133 -8.25 3.04 -19.42
CA LEU A 133 -7.00 3.26 -18.70
C LEU A 133 -6.73 4.76 -18.49
N ASP A 134 -6.96 5.58 -19.51
CA ASP A 134 -6.83 7.04 -19.43
C ASP A 134 -7.78 7.62 -18.37
N ALA A 135 -9.04 7.17 -18.36
CA ALA A 135 -10.03 7.58 -17.36
C ALA A 135 -9.61 7.14 -15.93
N PHE A 136 -9.04 5.93 -15.81
CA PHE A 136 -8.50 5.43 -14.54
C PHE A 136 -7.36 6.31 -14.02
N ILE A 137 -6.43 6.71 -14.89
CA ILE A 137 -5.29 7.56 -14.55
C ILE A 137 -5.75 8.96 -14.12
N GLU A 138 -6.70 9.56 -14.82
CA GLU A 138 -7.24 10.88 -14.45
C GLU A 138 -7.94 10.85 -13.09
N GLU A 139 -8.75 9.84 -12.81
CA GLU A 139 -9.41 9.69 -11.51
C GLU A 139 -8.38 9.42 -10.39
N LEU A 140 -7.36 8.58 -10.66
CA LEU A 140 -6.29 8.31 -9.71
C LEU A 140 -5.49 9.58 -9.41
N ALA A 141 -5.16 10.38 -10.44
CA ALA A 141 -4.46 11.65 -10.29
C ALA A 141 -5.27 12.65 -9.46
N HIS A 142 -6.59 12.73 -9.68
CA HIS A 142 -7.49 13.57 -8.90
C HIS A 142 -7.49 13.18 -7.41
N GLY A 143 -7.62 11.88 -7.12
CA GLY A 143 -7.57 11.37 -5.76
C GLY A 143 -6.22 11.64 -5.09
N ILE A 144 -5.11 11.41 -5.80
CA ILE A 144 -3.76 11.70 -5.30
C ILE A 144 -3.58 13.21 -5.04
N ALA A 145 -4.08 14.07 -5.91
CA ALA A 145 -4.05 15.52 -5.69
C ALA A 145 -4.78 15.92 -4.41
N THR A 146 -5.94 15.31 -4.15
CA THR A 146 -6.70 15.52 -2.90
C THR A 146 -5.89 15.11 -1.67
N LEU A 147 -5.22 13.96 -1.71
CA LEU A 147 -4.36 13.48 -0.62
C LEU A 147 -3.15 14.39 -0.43
N THR A 148 -2.54 14.82 -1.52
CA THR A 148 -1.41 15.76 -1.51
C THR A 148 -1.79 17.07 -0.82
N MET A 149 -2.93 17.66 -1.20
CA MET A 149 -3.41 18.90 -0.57
C MET A 149 -3.83 18.75 0.89
N THR A 150 -4.11 17.52 1.33
CA THR A 150 -4.51 17.22 2.71
C THR A 150 -3.31 17.00 3.62
N VAL A 151 -2.25 16.37 3.11
CA VAL A 151 -1.10 15.88 3.91
C VAL A 151 0.15 16.71 3.65
N ASP A 152 0.30 17.28 2.45
CA ASP A 152 1.52 17.96 1.95
C ASP A 152 2.78 17.11 2.13
N PRO A 153 2.83 15.91 1.52
CA PRO A 153 3.95 14.99 1.72
C PRO A 153 5.18 15.42 0.91
N ALA A 154 6.36 15.06 1.39
CA ALA A 154 7.61 15.24 0.66
C ALA A 154 7.74 14.25 -0.52
N MET A 155 7.05 13.09 -0.47
CA MET A 155 7.07 12.06 -1.51
C MET A 155 5.80 11.21 -1.47
N ILE A 156 5.37 10.74 -2.65
CA ILE A 156 4.34 9.72 -2.79
C ILE A 156 4.96 8.47 -3.41
N VAL A 157 4.81 7.34 -2.74
CA VAL A 157 5.28 6.03 -3.24
C VAL A 157 4.08 5.25 -3.74
N ILE A 158 4.12 4.82 -5.00
CA ILE A 158 3.09 3.98 -5.62
C ILE A 158 3.54 2.53 -5.57
N GLY A 159 2.80 1.71 -4.84
CA GLY A 159 3.00 0.27 -4.75
C GLY A 159 1.72 -0.51 -5.06
N GLY A 160 1.70 -1.79 -4.69
CA GLY A 160 0.59 -2.70 -4.99
C GLY A 160 0.72 -3.37 -6.36
N GLY A 161 -0.22 -4.25 -6.69
CA GLY A 161 -0.12 -5.11 -7.87
C GLY A 161 -0.09 -4.39 -9.22
N LEU A 162 -0.59 -3.15 -9.29
CA LEU A 162 -0.58 -2.37 -10.53
C LEU A 162 0.70 -1.53 -10.71
N SER A 163 1.52 -1.37 -9.69
CA SER A 163 2.78 -0.62 -9.81
C SER A 163 3.75 -1.23 -10.83
N ALA A 164 3.67 -2.55 -11.04
CA ALA A 164 4.47 -3.25 -12.05
C ALA A 164 4.16 -2.84 -13.51
N ALA A 165 3.05 -2.14 -13.74
CA ALA A 165 2.72 -1.56 -15.05
C ALA A 165 3.35 -0.16 -15.23
N HIS A 166 4.59 -0.01 -14.85
CA HIS A 166 5.38 1.23 -14.73
C HIS A 166 5.11 2.25 -15.85
N GLU A 167 5.36 1.89 -17.09
CA GLU A 167 5.22 2.80 -18.24
C GLU A 167 3.75 3.21 -18.51
N GLN A 168 2.81 2.31 -18.24
CA GLN A 168 1.38 2.56 -18.50
C GLN A 168 0.65 3.23 -17.33
N LEU A 169 1.24 3.26 -16.14
CA LEU A 169 0.64 3.83 -14.94
C LEU A 169 1.40 5.06 -14.44
N LEU A 170 2.68 4.89 -14.08
CA LEU A 170 3.43 5.96 -13.40
C LEU A 170 3.73 7.16 -14.29
N ASP A 171 4.11 6.95 -15.54
CA ASP A 171 4.46 8.06 -16.41
C ASP A 171 3.25 8.90 -16.82
N PRO A 172 2.10 8.31 -17.22
CA PRO A 172 0.88 9.07 -17.42
C PRO A 172 0.40 9.78 -16.14
N LEU A 173 0.52 9.12 -14.98
CA LEU A 173 0.15 9.71 -13.70
C LEU A 173 1.03 10.92 -13.33
N ARG A 174 2.34 10.86 -13.59
CA ARG A 174 3.27 11.99 -13.42
C ARG A 174 2.90 13.18 -14.32
N GLN A 175 2.32 12.92 -15.49
CA GLN A 175 1.86 13.96 -16.42
C GLN A 175 0.50 14.53 -16.01
N ALA A 176 -0.40 13.69 -15.47
CA ALA A 176 -1.75 14.10 -15.06
C ALA A 176 -1.74 14.91 -13.75
N LEU A 177 -1.00 14.43 -12.74
CA LEU A 177 -1.03 14.99 -11.38
C LEU A 177 -0.81 16.51 -11.29
N PRO A 178 0.16 17.13 -12.00
CA PRO A 178 0.35 18.58 -11.95
C PRO A 178 -0.87 19.39 -12.39
N ARG A 179 -1.66 18.86 -13.34
CA ARG A 179 -2.88 19.53 -13.83
C ARG A 179 -3.97 19.56 -12.75
N HIS A 180 -4.07 18.50 -11.95
CA HIS A 180 -5.01 18.42 -10.85
C HIS A 180 -4.58 19.23 -9.62
N LEU A 181 -3.27 19.28 -9.35
CA LEU A 181 -2.75 20.06 -8.22
C LEU A 181 -2.88 21.57 -8.44
N GLY A 182 -2.57 22.06 -9.64
CA GLY A 182 -2.59 23.51 -9.94
C GLY A 182 -1.61 24.33 -9.09
N LEU A 183 -0.58 23.71 -8.54
CA LEU A 183 0.40 24.31 -7.63
C LEU A 183 1.72 24.61 -8.36
N PRO A 184 2.52 25.59 -7.88
CA PRO A 184 3.80 25.94 -8.47
C PRO A 184 4.92 24.94 -8.15
N PHE A 185 4.62 23.87 -7.43
CA PHE A 185 5.55 22.81 -7.08
C PHE A 185 5.01 21.42 -7.48
N GLN A 186 5.90 20.46 -7.53
CA GLN A 186 5.55 19.06 -7.81
C GLN A 186 5.93 18.19 -6.61
N VAL A 187 5.10 17.21 -6.29
CA VAL A 187 5.44 16.17 -5.32
C VAL A 187 6.00 14.97 -6.07
N PRO A 188 7.20 14.49 -5.72
CA PRO A 188 7.80 13.33 -6.36
C PRO A 188 6.91 12.10 -6.26
N LEU A 189 6.65 11.45 -7.40
CA LEU A 189 6.03 10.13 -7.49
C LEU A 189 7.12 9.08 -7.71
N ALA A 190 7.30 8.18 -6.76
CA ALA A 190 8.25 7.08 -6.84
C ALA A 190 7.52 5.73 -6.93
N GLU A 191 8.11 4.77 -7.60
CA GLU A 191 7.68 3.37 -7.56
C GLU A 191 8.20 2.69 -6.30
N ALA A 192 7.36 1.87 -5.66
CA ALA A 192 7.75 1.03 -4.54
C ALA A 192 8.82 0.02 -4.96
N ARG A 193 9.88 -0.11 -4.15
CA ARG A 193 11.02 -0.96 -4.47
C ARG A 193 10.87 -2.40 -3.98
N LEU A 194 10.11 -2.61 -2.90
CA LEU A 194 10.04 -3.91 -2.21
C LEU A 194 8.92 -4.83 -2.72
N GLY A 195 8.09 -4.36 -3.65
CA GLY A 195 7.08 -5.17 -4.32
C GLY A 195 6.14 -5.91 -3.37
N GLY A 196 5.84 -7.17 -3.68
CA GLY A 196 4.91 -8.02 -2.91
C GLY A 196 5.39 -8.34 -1.50
N GLU A 197 6.69 -8.30 -1.23
CA GLU A 197 7.30 -8.61 0.06
C GLU A 197 7.27 -7.42 1.04
N ALA A 198 6.90 -6.22 0.60
CA ALA A 198 6.94 -5.01 1.40
C ALA A 198 6.22 -5.16 2.74
N ALA A 199 5.02 -5.75 2.77
CA ALA A 199 4.26 -5.94 4.00
C ALA A 199 4.96 -6.88 5.01
N ALA A 200 5.64 -7.93 4.52
CA ALA A 200 6.39 -8.87 5.36
C ALA A 200 7.64 -8.18 5.95
N HIS A 201 8.41 -7.48 5.12
CA HIS A 201 9.55 -6.69 5.61
C HIS A 201 9.13 -5.63 6.62
N GLY A 202 8.02 -4.93 6.35
CA GLY A 202 7.47 -3.95 7.28
C GLY A 202 6.99 -4.56 8.59
N ALA A 203 6.49 -5.79 8.58
CA ALA A 203 6.13 -6.51 9.81
C ALA A 203 7.36 -6.79 10.68
N VAL A 204 8.50 -7.16 10.06
CA VAL A 204 9.76 -7.36 10.79
C VAL A 204 10.24 -6.04 11.40
N VAL A 205 10.30 -4.96 10.60
CA VAL A 205 10.67 -3.62 11.11
C VAL A 205 9.76 -3.20 12.27
N HIS A 206 8.44 -3.35 12.07
CA HIS A 206 7.45 -2.99 13.08
C HIS A 206 7.58 -3.80 14.37
N ALA A 207 7.88 -5.10 14.26
CA ALA A 207 8.10 -5.95 15.43
C ALA A 207 9.31 -5.47 16.26
N PHE A 208 10.44 -5.16 15.61
CA PHE A 208 11.60 -4.59 16.31
C PHE A 208 11.30 -3.24 16.95
N GLN A 209 10.60 -2.35 16.25
CA GLN A 209 10.23 -1.04 16.80
C GLN A 209 9.27 -1.15 18.00
N ARG A 210 8.31 -2.08 17.91
CA ARG A 210 7.26 -2.23 18.92
C ARG A 210 7.73 -2.95 20.19
N HIS A 211 8.66 -3.88 20.04
CA HIS A 211 9.11 -4.78 21.10
C HIS A 211 10.60 -4.60 21.47
N ALA A 212 11.18 -3.43 21.15
CA ALA A 212 12.58 -3.15 21.46
C ALA A 212 12.90 -3.37 22.94
N ALA A 213 12.05 -2.87 23.84
CA ALA A 213 12.22 -3.06 25.28
C ALA A 213 12.17 -4.53 25.68
N ASP A 214 11.27 -5.31 25.11
CA ASP A 214 11.12 -6.75 25.41
C ASP A 214 12.31 -7.56 24.85
N ILE A 215 12.86 -7.16 23.70
CA ILE A 215 13.94 -7.90 23.02
C ILE A 215 15.31 -7.52 23.60
N TYR A 216 15.55 -6.24 23.83
CA TYR A 216 16.88 -5.70 24.17
C TYR A 216 16.98 -5.14 25.58
N GLY A 217 15.85 -5.00 26.30
CA GLY A 217 15.80 -4.41 27.64
C GLY A 217 16.03 -2.88 27.68
N ILE A 218 15.99 -2.22 26.52
CA ILE A 218 16.12 -0.78 26.36
C ILE A 218 15.10 -0.24 25.37
N ASP A 219 14.53 0.93 25.68
CA ASP A 219 13.63 1.64 24.79
C ASP A 219 14.41 2.32 23.65
N ASP A 220 13.72 2.59 22.55
CA ASP A 220 14.25 3.34 21.41
C ASP A 220 15.53 2.76 20.75
N MET A 221 15.69 1.47 20.78
CA MET A 221 16.76 0.79 20.04
C MET A 221 16.54 0.99 18.53
N PRO A 222 17.57 1.37 17.75
CA PRO A 222 17.47 1.39 16.29
C PRO A 222 17.09 0.01 15.75
N VAL A 223 16.23 -0.02 14.75
CA VAL A 223 15.96 -1.27 14.04
C VAL A 223 17.26 -1.80 13.44
N PRO A 224 17.61 -3.08 13.67
CA PRO A 224 18.83 -3.64 13.10
C PRO A 224 18.77 -3.58 11.56
N PRO A 225 19.92 -3.50 10.89
CA PRO A 225 19.95 -3.51 9.44
C PRO A 225 19.33 -4.81 8.92
N ILE A 226 18.26 -4.67 8.15
CA ILE A 226 17.56 -5.78 7.52
C ILE A 226 17.95 -5.74 6.04
N THR A 227 18.51 -6.83 5.54
CA THR A 227 18.80 -6.97 4.11
C THR A 227 17.63 -7.73 3.48
N PRO A 228 16.85 -7.12 2.57
CA PRO A 228 15.85 -7.85 1.81
C PRO A 228 16.49 -9.01 1.06
N LEU A 229 15.84 -10.16 1.06
CA LEU A 229 16.31 -11.28 0.26
C LEU A 229 16.30 -10.87 -1.23
N PRO A 230 17.29 -11.28 -2.02
CA PRO A 230 17.25 -11.06 -3.47
C PRO A 230 15.99 -11.74 -4.03
N HIS A 231 15.19 -11.00 -4.80
CA HIS A 231 14.04 -11.58 -5.47
C HIS A 231 14.52 -12.63 -6.46
N ASP A 232 14.11 -13.88 -6.24
CA ASP A 232 14.20 -14.91 -7.27
C ASP A 232 13.20 -14.51 -8.37
N THR A 233 13.70 -14.05 -9.51
CA THR A 233 12.89 -13.64 -10.67
C THR A 233 12.28 -14.84 -11.40
N ALA A 234 12.41 -16.05 -10.85
CA ALA A 234 11.78 -17.26 -11.35
C ALA A 234 10.37 -17.40 -10.75
N SER A 235 9.37 -16.85 -11.44
CA SER A 235 7.98 -17.30 -11.24
C SER A 235 7.92 -18.81 -11.53
N PRO A 236 7.37 -19.64 -10.63
CA PRO A 236 7.15 -21.03 -10.94
C PRO A 236 6.14 -21.11 -12.10
N THR A 237 6.56 -21.68 -13.21
CA THR A 237 5.66 -22.10 -14.28
C THR A 237 4.63 -23.04 -13.70
N PRO A 238 3.31 -22.85 -13.95
CA PRO A 238 2.31 -23.82 -13.52
C PRO A 238 2.60 -25.15 -14.25
N GLU A 239 2.98 -26.18 -13.52
CA GLU A 239 3.00 -27.53 -14.04
C GLU A 239 1.58 -27.94 -14.43
N GLU A 240 1.42 -28.28 -15.71
CA GLU A 240 0.23 -28.94 -16.23
C GLU A 240 0.01 -30.25 -15.48
N THR A 241 -0.98 -30.26 -14.59
CA THR A 241 -1.46 -31.51 -14.03
C THR A 241 -2.46 -32.13 -15.01
N LYS A 242 -2.02 -33.23 -15.62
CA LYS A 242 -2.87 -34.13 -16.41
C LYS A 242 -3.96 -34.77 -15.57
#